data_b25d0cc25813f297214d044851eae396
#
_entry.id   b25d0cc25813f297214d044851eae396
#
_cell.length_a   1.000
_cell.length_b   1.000
_cell.length_c   1.000
_cell.angle_alpha   90.00
_cell.angle_beta   90.00
_cell.angle_gamma   90.00
#
_symmetry.space_group_name_H-M   'P 1'
#
loop_
_entity.id
_entity.type
_entity.pdbx_description
1 polymer ?
#
loop_
_entity_poly.entity_id
_entity_poly.type
_entity_poly.pdbx_seq_one_letter_code
_entity_poly.pdbx_strand_id
1 'polypeptide(L)'
;GKWIQLSSVGAYGPQNGGVITELTSPNPFGVYEKTKLASDNLVSKSIQENVFTGTILRPSNVFGESMNNQSIYHMISMIKKGLFFFIGKPGASANYIYVDNIVEGLIRCGEKSEGKGEIYNLSDYCTIEKFVSIISENLGKPSPRLRLPGSAVKFTSKIFEKIPSFPLTSSRVAALSNRVVYCTNKIEQELGYSHLVSMEEGLVKL
;
A
#
# COMPACT_ATOMS: atom_id res chain seq x y z
N GLY A 1 -13.90 -26.47 1.71
CA GLY A 1 -13.87 -25.01 1.68
C GLY A 1 -12.61 -24.50 0.98
N LYS A 2 -12.62 -23.27 0.54
CA LYS A 2 -11.49 -22.63 -0.15
C LYS A 2 -10.70 -21.77 0.84
N TRP A 3 -9.37 -21.89 0.85
CA TRP A 3 -8.50 -21.04 1.65
C TRP A 3 -8.23 -19.71 0.94
N ILE A 4 -8.33 -18.58 1.65
CA ILE A 4 -7.95 -17.28 1.12
C ILE A 4 -6.86 -16.71 2.04
N GLN A 5 -5.66 -16.59 1.48
CA GLN A 5 -4.50 -16.05 2.17
C GLN A 5 -4.46 -14.53 2.02
N LEU A 6 -4.68 -13.80 3.10
CA LEU A 6 -4.44 -12.35 3.12
C LEU A 6 -2.96 -12.07 3.34
N SER A 7 -2.28 -11.73 2.25
CA SER A 7 -0.85 -11.42 2.20
C SER A 7 -0.60 -9.90 2.16
N SER A 8 0.38 -9.44 1.40
CA SER A 8 0.72 -8.03 1.21
C SER A 8 1.55 -7.83 -0.06
N VAL A 9 1.38 -6.69 -0.74
CA VAL A 9 2.32 -6.25 -1.79
C VAL A 9 3.75 -6.04 -1.28
N GLY A 10 3.96 -5.96 0.03
CA GLY A 10 5.28 -5.96 0.66
C GLY A 10 6.14 -7.18 0.29
N ALA A 11 5.53 -8.30 -0.10
CA ALA A 11 6.23 -9.48 -0.61
C ALA A 11 7.13 -9.17 -1.83
N TYR A 12 6.79 -8.16 -2.65
CA TYR A 12 7.61 -7.73 -3.78
C TYR A 12 8.88 -6.97 -3.35
N GLY A 13 8.92 -6.48 -2.11
CA GLY A 13 10.04 -5.73 -1.58
C GLY A 13 10.24 -4.35 -2.22
N PRO A 14 11.40 -3.70 -1.96
CA PRO A 14 11.72 -2.41 -2.54
C PRO A 14 11.85 -2.48 -4.06
N GLN A 15 11.15 -1.59 -4.75
CA GLN A 15 11.16 -1.46 -6.22
C GLN A 15 11.59 -0.04 -6.59
N ASN A 16 12.27 0.12 -7.72
CA ASN A 16 12.78 1.42 -8.18
C ASN A 16 11.75 2.26 -8.95
N GLY A 17 10.50 1.83 -8.97
CA GLY A 17 9.40 2.45 -9.71
C GLY A 17 8.80 1.50 -10.75
N GLY A 18 7.78 2.00 -11.48
CA GLY A 18 7.08 1.22 -12.51
C GLY A 18 5.86 0.49 -12.00
N VAL A 19 5.28 -0.34 -12.87
CA VAL A 19 4.07 -1.12 -12.57
C VAL A 19 4.47 -2.51 -12.10
N ILE A 20 3.98 -2.88 -10.92
CA ILE A 20 4.18 -4.19 -10.30
C ILE A 20 2.93 -5.04 -10.55
N THR A 21 3.14 -6.18 -11.17
CA THR A 21 2.10 -7.18 -11.42
C THR A 21 2.38 -8.44 -10.59
N GLU A 22 1.48 -9.40 -10.63
CA GLU A 22 1.62 -10.69 -9.98
C GLU A 22 2.77 -11.54 -10.55
N LEU A 23 3.24 -11.19 -11.77
CA LEU A 23 4.42 -11.82 -12.41
C LEU A 23 5.75 -11.23 -11.91
N THR A 24 5.72 -10.13 -11.15
CA THR A 24 6.93 -9.53 -10.60
C THR A 24 7.55 -10.45 -9.55
N SER A 25 8.83 -10.75 -9.68
CA SER A 25 9.55 -11.62 -8.74
C SER A 25 9.59 -10.98 -7.34
N PRO A 26 9.18 -11.71 -6.28
CA PRO A 26 9.28 -11.25 -4.91
C PRO A 26 10.74 -11.03 -4.47
N ASN A 27 10.98 -9.94 -3.74
CA ASN A 27 12.29 -9.62 -3.15
C ASN A 27 12.11 -8.89 -1.79
N PRO A 28 11.49 -9.54 -0.77
CA PRO A 28 11.17 -8.91 0.49
C PRO A 28 12.43 -8.52 1.27
N PHE A 29 12.41 -7.35 1.90
CA PHE A 29 13.54 -6.83 2.67
C PHE A 29 13.36 -7.00 4.18
N GLY A 30 12.24 -6.55 4.75
CA GLY A 30 11.96 -6.57 6.18
C GLY A 30 11.47 -7.93 6.69
N VAL A 31 11.39 -8.07 8.01
CA VAL A 31 10.90 -9.32 8.64
C VAL A 31 9.43 -9.57 8.29
N TYR A 32 8.60 -8.54 8.33
CA TYR A 32 7.18 -8.64 7.99
C TYR A 32 6.98 -9.13 6.55
N GLU A 33 7.66 -8.53 5.59
CA GLU A 33 7.56 -8.90 4.17
C GLU A 33 8.06 -10.33 3.92
N LYS A 34 9.16 -10.71 4.58
CA LYS A 34 9.69 -12.09 4.51
C LYS A 34 8.72 -13.12 5.08
N THR A 35 8.07 -12.80 6.21
CA THR A 35 7.09 -13.72 6.81
C THR A 35 5.83 -13.84 5.94
N LYS A 36 5.36 -12.74 5.32
CA LYS A 36 4.25 -12.79 4.37
C LYS A 36 4.58 -13.65 3.13
N LEU A 37 5.76 -13.47 2.54
CA LEU A 37 6.19 -14.30 1.42
C LEU A 37 6.37 -15.79 1.81
N ALA A 38 6.94 -16.05 2.99
CA ALA A 38 7.07 -17.43 3.48
C ALA A 38 5.70 -18.10 3.66
N SER A 39 4.72 -17.36 4.17
CA SER A 39 3.33 -17.82 4.28
C SER A 39 2.70 -18.07 2.91
N ASP A 40 2.91 -17.16 1.93
CA ASP A 40 2.43 -17.34 0.56
C ASP A 40 3.02 -18.63 -0.06
N ASN A 41 4.31 -18.86 0.10
CA ASN A 41 4.99 -20.04 -0.42
C ASN A 41 4.46 -21.34 0.21
N LEU A 42 4.19 -21.32 1.53
CA LEU A 42 3.63 -22.47 2.24
C LEU A 42 2.23 -22.80 1.72
N VAL A 43 1.37 -21.77 1.57
CA VAL A 43 0.02 -21.91 1.03
C VAL A 43 0.07 -22.41 -0.42
N SER A 44 0.90 -21.82 -1.27
CA SER A 44 1.06 -22.24 -2.66
C SER A 44 1.52 -23.69 -2.77
N LYS A 45 2.49 -24.12 -1.95
CA LYS A 45 2.95 -25.50 -1.89
C LYS A 45 1.83 -26.46 -1.49
N SER A 46 1.07 -26.13 -0.44
CA SER A 46 -0.05 -26.98 0.01
C SER A 46 -1.15 -27.13 -1.04
N ILE A 47 -1.40 -26.06 -1.83
CA ILE A 47 -2.34 -26.13 -2.96
C ILE A 47 -1.79 -27.03 -4.08
N GLN A 48 -0.51 -26.90 -4.43
CA GLN A 48 0.14 -27.75 -5.43
C GLN A 48 0.13 -29.23 -5.03
N GLU A 49 0.25 -29.52 -3.74
CA GLU A 49 0.17 -30.88 -3.17
C GLU A 49 -1.29 -31.35 -2.99
N ASN A 50 -2.29 -30.59 -3.45
CA ASN A 50 -3.72 -30.88 -3.34
C ASN A 50 -4.22 -31.08 -1.90
N VAL A 51 -3.57 -30.45 -0.91
CA VAL A 51 -4.03 -30.47 0.50
C VAL A 51 -5.32 -29.68 0.66
N PHE A 52 -5.42 -28.53 0.00
CA PHE A 52 -6.64 -27.71 -0.10
C PHE A 52 -6.60 -26.86 -1.38
N THR A 53 -7.75 -26.27 -1.72
CA THR A 53 -7.83 -25.23 -2.76
C THR A 53 -7.72 -23.85 -2.13
N GLY A 54 -7.10 -22.88 -2.82
CA GLY A 54 -6.96 -21.55 -2.24
C GLY A 54 -6.42 -20.49 -3.20
N THR A 55 -6.42 -19.26 -2.74
CA THR A 55 -6.05 -18.06 -3.47
C THR A 55 -5.30 -17.12 -2.54
N ILE A 56 -4.38 -16.32 -3.08
CA ILE A 56 -3.57 -15.37 -2.33
C ILE A 56 -3.96 -13.95 -2.77
N LEU A 57 -4.37 -13.10 -1.81
CA LEU A 57 -4.66 -11.68 -2.03
C LEU A 57 -3.53 -10.84 -1.42
N ARG A 58 -2.90 -9.98 -2.22
CA ARG A 58 -1.83 -9.07 -1.82
C ARG A 58 -2.31 -7.62 -1.85
N PRO A 59 -2.89 -7.10 -0.76
CA PRO A 59 -3.28 -5.70 -0.67
C PRO A 59 -2.08 -4.78 -0.50
N SER A 60 -2.23 -3.51 -0.95
CA SER A 60 -1.36 -2.40 -0.60
C SER A 60 -1.66 -1.89 0.82
N ASN A 61 -1.27 -0.66 1.16
CA ASN A 61 -1.50 -0.11 2.50
C ASN A 61 -3.00 0.07 2.77
N VAL A 62 -3.53 -0.75 3.67
CA VAL A 62 -4.95 -0.72 4.04
C VAL A 62 -5.21 0.43 5.01
N PHE A 63 -6.31 1.14 4.80
CA PHE A 63 -6.80 2.17 5.71
C PHE A 63 -8.32 2.10 5.85
N GLY A 64 -8.85 2.68 6.93
CA GLY A 64 -10.28 2.72 7.20
C GLY A 64 -10.57 3.33 8.57
N GLU A 65 -11.85 3.58 8.84
CA GLU A 65 -12.32 4.03 10.15
C GLU A 65 -11.88 3.03 11.23
N SER A 66 -11.51 3.56 12.38
CA SER A 66 -11.08 2.75 13.55
C SER A 66 -9.84 1.88 13.32
N MET A 67 -9.21 1.91 12.14
CA MET A 67 -7.95 1.22 11.92
C MET A 67 -6.78 2.02 12.47
N ASN A 68 -5.91 1.37 13.22
CA ASN A 68 -4.73 2.01 13.83
C ASN A 68 -3.59 2.20 12.81
N ASN A 69 -3.87 2.91 11.70
CA ASN A 69 -2.86 3.23 10.68
C ASN A 69 -2.08 4.49 11.07
N GLN A 70 -1.07 4.31 11.89
CA GLN A 70 -0.24 5.41 12.41
C GLN A 70 0.38 6.29 11.31
N SER A 71 0.69 5.74 10.11
CA SER A 71 1.33 6.52 9.05
C SER A 71 0.40 7.56 8.44
N ILE A 72 -0.87 7.21 8.19
CA ILE A 72 -1.88 8.14 7.69
C ILE A 72 -2.23 9.19 8.75
N TYR A 73 -2.51 8.77 9.98
CA TYR A 73 -2.82 9.73 11.06
C TYR A 73 -1.67 10.68 11.36
N HIS A 74 -0.42 10.21 11.26
CA HIS A 74 0.74 11.09 11.36
C HIS A 74 0.78 12.11 10.21
N MET A 75 0.53 11.68 8.98
CA MET A 75 0.45 12.57 7.82
C MET A 75 -0.66 13.61 7.98
N ILE A 76 -1.87 13.21 8.37
CA ILE A 76 -2.99 14.10 8.68
C ILE A 76 -2.58 15.13 9.74
N SER A 77 -1.93 14.70 10.83
CA SER A 77 -1.44 15.58 11.88
C SER A 77 -0.44 16.62 11.38
N MET A 78 0.50 16.20 10.52
CA MET A 78 1.50 17.10 9.92
C MET A 78 0.85 18.14 8.99
N ILE A 79 -0.13 17.73 8.19
CA ILE A 79 -0.90 18.63 7.31
C ILE A 79 -1.70 19.62 8.16
N LYS A 80 -2.42 19.13 9.19
CA LYS A 80 -3.21 19.97 10.11
C LYS A 80 -2.36 21.05 10.79
N LYS A 81 -1.11 20.73 11.15
CA LYS A 81 -0.14 21.65 11.77
C LYS A 81 0.59 22.54 10.77
N GLY A 82 0.39 22.38 9.46
CA GLY A 82 1.12 23.13 8.42
C GLY A 82 2.60 22.75 8.31
N LEU A 83 2.98 21.56 8.80
CA LEU A 83 4.37 21.07 8.86
C LEU A 83 4.67 20.04 7.77
N PHE A 84 3.70 19.68 6.93
CA PHE A 84 3.92 18.74 5.85
C PHE A 84 4.67 19.38 4.69
N PHE A 85 5.58 18.63 4.10
CA PHE A 85 6.29 19.00 2.87
C PHE A 85 6.51 17.79 1.97
N PHE A 86 6.58 18.03 0.67
CA PHE A 86 6.89 16.98 -0.32
C PHE A 86 8.40 16.76 -0.43
N ILE A 87 8.79 15.55 -0.89
CA ILE A 87 10.18 15.15 -1.04
C ILE A 87 10.45 14.77 -2.50
N GLY A 88 11.53 15.29 -3.07
CA GLY A 88 11.96 14.97 -4.42
C GLY A 88 11.07 15.53 -5.52
N LYS A 89 11.06 14.90 -6.70
CA LYS A 89 10.26 15.35 -7.85
C LYS A 89 8.77 15.01 -7.64
N PRO A 90 7.82 15.76 -8.26
CA PRO A 90 6.40 15.43 -8.23
C PRO A 90 6.09 14.03 -8.80
N GLY A 91 4.94 13.46 -8.42
CA GLY A 91 4.43 12.19 -8.95
C GLY A 91 4.91 10.95 -8.18
N ALA A 92 5.28 11.08 -6.91
CA ALA A 92 5.42 9.93 -6.04
C ALA A 92 4.05 9.24 -5.84
N SER A 93 4.05 7.92 -5.71
CA SER A 93 2.84 7.12 -5.61
C SER A 93 2.35 7.00 -4.17
N ALA A 94 1.05 7.16 -3.98
CA ALA A 94 0.32 6.79 -2.78
C ALA A 94 -0.51 5.53 -3.11
N ASN A 95 -0.02 4.37 -2.66
CA ASN A 95 -0.69 3.09 -2.85
C ASN A 95 -1.39 2.74 -1.54
N TYR A 96 -2.63 3.11 -1.44
CA TYR A 96 -3.50 2.80 -0.31
C TYR A 96 -4.77 2.14 -0.82
N ILE A 97 -5.50 1.47 0.07
CA ILE A 97 -6.78 0.88 -0.27
C ILE A 97 -7.69 0.92 0.95
N TYR A 98 -8.94 1.32 0.74
CA TYR A 98 -9.93 1.35 1.81
C TYR A 98 -10.34 -0.06 2.24
N VAL A 99 -10.58 -0.26 3.52
CA VAL A 99 -10.80 -1.59 4.12
C VAL A 99 -11.96 -2.35 3.49
N ASP A 100 -13.07 -1.69 3.14
CA ASP A 100 -14.22 -2.34 2.52
C ASP A 100 -13.89 -2.92 1.14
N ASN A 101 -12.96 -2.30 0.41
CA ASN A 101 -12.44 -2.80 -0.85
C ASN A 101 -11.65 -4.11 -0.66
N ILE A 102 -10.96 -4.27 0.48
CA ILE A 102 -10.30 -5.53 0.83
C ILE A 102 -11.34 -6.62 1.11
N VAL A 103 -12.40 -6.28 1.86
CA VAL A 103 -13.50 -7.22 2.15
C VAL A 103 -14.14 -7.70 0.86
N GLU A 104 -14.45 -6.79 -0.08
CA GLU A 104 -14.96 -7.15 -1.40
C GLU A 104 -13.98 -8.05 -2.17
N GLY A 105 -12.68 -7.73 -2.17
CA GLY A 105 -11.67 -8.57 -2.79
C GLY A 105 -11.61 -9.98 -2.20
N LEU A 106 -11.73 -10.13 -0.89
CA LEU A 106 -11.78 -11.43 -0.21
C LEU A 106 -13.05 -12.22 -0.61
N ILE A 107 -14.20 -11.56 -0.67
CA ILE A 107 -15.46 -12.16 -1.12
C ILE A 107 -15.31 -12.66 -2.56
N ARG A 108 -14.82 -11.84 -3.48
CA ARG A 108 -14.58 -12.23 -4.87
C ARG A 108 -13.61 -13.41 -4.99
N CYS A 109 -12.52 -13.41 -4.23
CA CYS A 109 -11.61 -14.56 -4.17
C CYS A 109 -12.34 -15.83 -3.70
N GLY A 110 -13.19 -15.71 -2.68
CA GLY A 110 -13.97 -16.84 -2.16
C GLY A 110 -14.96 -17.42 -3.17
N GLU A 111 -15.68 -16.56 -3.86
CA GLU A 111 -16.78 -16.94 -4.75
C GLU A 111 -16.32 -17.30 -6.17
N LYS A 112 -15.39 -16.53 -6.73
CA LYS A 112 -15.10 -16.51 -8.17
C LYS A 112 -13.79 -17.20 -8.54
N SER A 113 -12.73 -17.19 -7.69
CA SER A 113 -11.45 -17.81 -8.05
C SER A 113 -11.59 -19.33 -8.19
N GLU A 114 -10.74 -19.95 -9.01
CA GLU A 114 -10.69 -21.41 -9.14
C GLU A 114 -10.07 -22.08 -7.91
N GLY A 115 -9.28 -21.34 -7.13
CA GLY A 115 -8.59 -21.85 -5.94
C GLY A 115 -7.38 -22.73 -6.26
N LYS A 116 -6.75 -22.48 -7.39
CA LYS A 116 -5.55 -23.19 -7.87
C LYS A 116 -4.24 -22.50 -7.48
N GLY A 117 -4.27 -21.61 -6.50
CA GLY A 117 -3.10 -20.85 -6.05
C GLY A 117 -2.89 -19.54 -6.79
N GLU A 118 -3.93 -18.98 -7.39
CA GLU A 118 -3.88 -17.65 -8.02
C GLU A 118 -3.46 -16.60 -7.01
N ILE A 119 -2.63 -15.68 -7.48
CA ILE A 119 -2.23 -14.49 -6.73
C ILE A 119 -2.91 -13.29 -7.36
N TYR A 120 -3.46 -12.40 -6.52
CA TYR A 120 -4.07 -11.15 -6.94
C TYR A 120 -3.50 -9.99 -6.14
N ASN A 121 -3.07 -8.93 -6.83
CA ASN A 121 -2.77 -7.66 -6.20
C ASN A 121 -4.06 -6.86 -6.03
N LEU A 122 -4.11 -6.08 -4.95
CA LEU A 122 -5.25 -5.22 -4.67
C LEU A 122 -4.77 -3.88 -4.12
N SER A 123 -4.92 -2.82 -4.91
CA SER A 123 -4.45 -1.49 -4.57
C SER A 123 -5.34 -0.43 -5.21
N ASP A 124 -5.51 0.69 -4.53
CA ASP A 124 -5.91 1.93 -5.16
C ASP A 124 -4.67 2.83 -5.27
N TYR A 125 -4.65 3.70 -6.25
CA TYR A 125 -3.50 4.52 -6.58
C TYR A 125 -3.89 5.96 -6.87
N CYS A 126 -3.15 6.88 -6.26
CA CYS A 126 -3.08 8.26 -6.73
C CYS A 126 -1.66 8.82 -6.52
N THR A 127 -1.38 10.03 -6.98
CA THR A 127 -0.13 10.70 -6.62
C THR A 127 -0.19 11.18 -5.18
N ILE A 128 0.97 11.28 -4.52
CA ILE A 128 1.04 11.81 -3.15
C ILE A 128 0.51 13.25 -3.07
N GLU A 129 0.63 14.02 -4.14
CA GLU A 129 0.07 15.36 -4.26
C GLU A 129 -1.46 15.34 -4.18
N LYS A 130 -2.10 14.45 -4.96
CA LYS A 130 -3.57 14.28 -4.93
C LYS A 130 -4.03 13.78 -3.55
N PHE A 131 -3.33 12.80 -2.99
CA PHE A 131 -3.63 12.25 -1.67
C PHE A 131 -3.60 13.32 -0.58
N VAL A 132 -2.55 14.15 -0.56
CA VAL A 132 -2.39 15.25 0.38
C VAL A 132 -3.40 16.38 0.14
N SER A 133 -3.76 16.65 -1.13
CA SER A 133 -4.80 17.63 -1.47
C SER A 133 -6.14 17.24 -0.87
N ILE A 134 -6.58 15.99 -1.06
CA ILE A 134 -7.83 15.48 -0.51
C ILE A 134 -7.85 15.64 1.03
N ILE A 135 -6.78 15.24 1.71
CA ILE A 135 -6.68 15.41 3.16
C ILE A 135 -6.76 16.90 3.56
N SER A 136 -6.07 17.78 2.83
CA SER A 136 -6.05 19.20 3.12
C SER A 136 -7.43 19.83 2.96
N GLU A 137 -8.14 19.47 1.89
CA GLU A 137 -9.51 19.93 1.60
C GLU A 137 -10.48 19.51 2.72
N ASN A 138 -10.40 18.23 3.15
CA ASN A 138 -11.22 17.71 4.26
C ASN A 138 -10.93 18.41 5.60
N LEU A 139 -9.70 18.85 5.81
CA LEU A 139 -9.30 19.61 7.00
C LEU A 139 -9.63 21.11 6.91
N GLY A 140 -10.14 21.61 5.78
CA GLY A 140 -10.32 23.03 5.52
C GLY A 140 -9.00 23.80 5.52
N LYS A 141 -7.89 23.17 5.09
CA LYS A 141 -6.54 23.76 5.08
C LYS A 141 -6.04 23.94 3.65
N PRO A 142 -5.20 24.95 3.38
CA PRO A 142 -4.53 25.05 2.10
C PRO A 142 -3.58 23.86 1.89
N SER A 143 -3.56 23.34 0.66
CA SER A 143 -2.62 22.26 0.31
C SER A 143 -1.16 22.70 0.49
N PRO A 144 -0.30 21.87 1.11
CA PRO A 144 1.11 22.16 1.26
C PRO A 144 1.79 22.41 -0.09
N ARG A 145 2.71 23.38 -0.14
CA ARG A 145 3.46 23.73 -1.36
C ARG A 145 4.97 23.51 -1.23
N LEU A 146 5.45 23.42 0.01
CA LEU A 146 6.89 23.23 0.26
C LEU A 146 7.35 21.87 -0.25
N ARG A 147 8.44 21.88 -1.01
CA ARG A 147 9.07 20.68 -1.55
C ARG A 147 10.58 20.75 -1.33
N LEU A 148 11.13 19.71 -0.70
CA LEU A 148 12.55 19.61 -0.43
C LEU A 148 13.25 18.68 -1.43
N PRO A 149 14.49 18.98 -1.87
CA PRO A 149 15.26 18.07 -2.71
C PRO A 149 15.47 16.71 -2.03
N GLY A 150 15.24 15.62 -2.75
CA GLY A 150 15.36 14.27 -2.19
C GLY A 150 16.78 13.93 -1.69
N SER A 151 17.81 14.48 -2.33
CA SER A 151 19.22 14.32 -1.90
C SER A 151 19.47 14.95 -0.52
N ALA A 152 19.00 16.17 -0.30
CA ALA A 152 19.14 16.86 0.98
C ALA A 152 18.41 16.09 2.11
N VAL A 153 17.18 15.62 1.85
CA VAL A 153 16.40 14.88 2.85
C VAL A 153 17.01 13.51 3.14
N LYS A 154 17.54 12.80 2.14
CA LYS A 154 18.24 11.51 2.35
C LYS A 154 19.50 11.68 3.18
N PHE A 155 20.24 12.77 2.99
CA PHE A 155 21.44 13.05 3.79
C PHE A 155 21.09 13.35 5.25
N THR A 156 20.10 14.22 5.47
CA THR A 156 19.68 14.59 6.83
C THR A 156 19.00 13.46 7.56
N SER A 157 18.17 12.63 6.90
CA SER A 157 17.49 11.49 7.55
C SER A 157 18.48 10.50 8.14
N LYS A 158 19.59 10.20 7.46
CA LYS A 158 20.65 9.33 7.99
C LYS A 158 21.32 9.88 9.27
N ILE A 159 21.45 11.21 9.36
CA ILE A 159 22.04 11.87 10.54
C ILE A 159 21.07 11.82 11.73
N PHE A 160 19.78 12.04 11.46
CA PHE A 160 18.74 12.16 12.49
C PHE A 160 18.02 10.86 12.84
N GLU A 161 18.31 9.75 12.15
CA GLU A 161 17.74 8.41 12.48
C GLU A 161 18.01 7.98 13.94
N LYS A 162 19.05 8.52 14.55
CA LYS A 162 19.43 8.23 15.95
C LYS A 162 18.63 9.05 16.98
N ILE A 163 17.81 10.00 16.52
CA ILE A 163 17.00 10.83 17.42
C ILE A 163 15.62 10.19 17.56
N PRO A 164 15.24 9.72 18.76
CA PRO A 164 13.89 9.19 19.01
C PRO A 164 12.84 10.24 18.65
N SER A 165 11.79 9.81 17.94
CA SER A 165 10.68 10.67 17.50
C SER A 165 10.98 11.65 16.37
N PHE A 166 12.13 11.55 15.68
CA PHE A 166 12.35 12.39 14.50
C PHE A 166 11.40 11.99 13.36
N PRO A 167 10.66 12.92 12.76
CA PRO A 167 9.56 12.61 11.84
C PRO A 167 10.01 12.04 10.47
N LEU A 168 11.30 12.16 10.13
CA LEU A 168 11.85 11.75 8.83
C LEU A 168 12.81 10.57 8.99
N THR A 169 12.26 9.36 8.99
CA THR A 169 13.06 8.14 8.86
C THR A 169 13.35 7.84 7.38
N SER A 170 14.43 7.11 7.10
CA SER A 170 14.77 6.70 5.72
C SER A 170 13.62 5.94 5.04
N SER A 171 12.86 5.15 5.78
CA SER A 171 11.67 4.45 5.26
C SER A 171 10.54 5.40 4.88
N ARG A 172 10.28 6.47 5.65
CA ARG A 172 9.29 7.49 5.30
C ARG A 172 9.71 8.32 4.09
N VAL A 173 11.00 8.66 4.00
CA VAL A 173 11.55 9.34 2.81
C VAL A 173 11.39 8.48 1.57
N ALA A 174 11.68 7.18 1.66
CA ALA A 174 11.48 6.23 0.57
C ALA A 174 9.99 6.15 0.17
N ALA A 175 9.08 6.03 1.12
CA ALA A 175 7.63 5.98 0.87
C ALA A 175 7.12 7.24 0.16
N LEU A 176 7.59 8.45 0.56
CA LEU A 176 7.18 9.73 -0.04
C LEU A 176 7.87 10.05 -1.38
N SER A 177 8.82 9.22 -1.82
CA SER A 177 9.53 9.39 -3.09
C SER A 177 9.39 8.21 -4.06
N ASN A 178 8.72 7.14 -3.65
CA ASN A 178 8.49 5.96 -4.46
C ASN A 178 7.53 6.25 -5.63
N ARG A 179 7.71 5.56 -6.76
CA ARG A 179 6.87 5.67 -7.98
C ARG A 179 6.37 4.31 -8.46
N VAL A 180 6.17 3.41 -7.54
CA VAL A 180 5.62 2.08 -7.80
C VAL A 180 4.10 2.17 -7.86
N VAL A 181 3.49 1.49 -8.82
CA VAL A 181 2.04 1.29 -8.91
C VAL A 181 1.78 -0.21 -8.91
N TYR A 182 0.92 -0.68 -8.02
CA TYR A 182 0.51 -2.09 -8.00
C TYR A 182 -0.72 -2.26 -8.90
N CYS A 183 -0.59 -3.11 -9.91
CA CYS A 183 -1.64 -3.36 -10.90
C CYS A 183 -2.74 -4.24 -10.30
N THR A 184 -4.00 -3.85 -10.45
CA THR A 184 -5.19 -4.59 -10.02
C THR A 184 -5.95 -5.23 -11.16
N ASN A 185 -5.49 -5.03 -12.40
CA ASN A 185 -6.22 -5.49 -13.60
C ASN A 185 -6.57 -6.98 -13.56
N LYS A 186 -5.70 -7.81 -12.98
CA LYS A 186 -5.95 -9.26 -12.93
C LYS A 186 -7.19 -9.60 -12.11
N ILE A 187 -7.33 -9.08 -10.91
CA ILE A 187 -8.51 -9.33 -10.06
C ILE A 187 -9.77 -8.72 -10.68
N GLU A 188 -9.67 -7.57 -11.34
CA GLU A 188 -10.77 -6.93 -12.04
C GLU A 188 -11.27 -7.80 -13.21
N GLN A 189 -10.35 -8.28 -14.04
CA GLN A 189 -10.68 -9.06 -15.24
C GLN A 189 -11.16 -10.48 -14.93
N GLU A 190 -10.50 -11.16 -14.00
CA GLU A 190 -10.80 -12.56 -13.70
C GLU A 190 -11.94 -12.75 -12.71
N LEU A 191 -12.07 -11.86 -11.70
CA LEU A 191 -13.04 -12.00 -10.63
C LEU A 191 -14.17 -10.96 -10.68
N GLY A 192 -14.14 -10.02 -11.64
CA GLY A 192 -15.13 -8.95 -11.74
C GLY A 192 -15.09 -8.01 -10.54
N TYR A 193 -13.91 -7.82 -9.94
CA TYR A 193 -13.72 -6.90 -8.84
C TYR A 193 -13.86 -5.45 -9.30
N SER A 194 -14.44 -4.61 -8.45
CA SER A 194 -14.39 -3.16 -8.59
C SER A 194 -14.33 -2.52 -7.20
N HIS A 195 -13.71 -1.35 -7.09
CA HIS A 195 -13.70 -0.61 -5.83
C HIS A 195 -15.12 -0.20 -5.43
N LEU A 196 -15.51 -0.49 -4.18
CA LEU A 196 -16.77 -0.03 -3.59
C LEU A 196 -16.67 1.40 -3.07
N VAL A 197 -15.48 1.76 -2.59
CA VAL A 197 -15.18 3.07 -1.99
C VAL A 197 -13.92 3.61 -2.67
N SER A 198 -14.00 4.79 -3.27
CA SER A 198 -12.84 5.46 -3.85
C SER A 198 -11.86 5.92 -2.77
N MET A 199 -10.61 6.19 -3.16
CA MET A 199 -9.58 6.78 -2.27
C MET A 199 -10.11 8.06 -1.61
N GLU A 200 -10.78 8.90 -2.38
CA GLU A 200 -11.31 10.18 -1.93
C GLU A 200 -12.40 10.00 -0.87
N GLU A 201 -13.40 9.17 -1.16
CA GLU A 201 -14.48 8.84 -0.21
C GLU A 201 -13.93 8.20 1.08
N GLY A 202 -12.97 7.29 0.97
CA GLY A 202 -12.33 6.64 2.11
C GLY A 202 -11.56 7.62 3.00
N LEU A 203 -10.88 8.61 2.40
CA LEU A 203 -10.15 9.63 3.15
C LEU A 203 -11.06 10.65 3.85
N VAL A 204 -12.26 10.89 3.31
CA VAL A 204 -13.28 11.74 3.96
C VAL A 204 -13.78 11.11 5.27
N LYS A 205 -13.80 9.77 5.36
CA LYS A 205 -14.26 9.02 6.52
C LYS A 205 -13.26 8.95 7.68
N LEU A 206 -12.01 9.42 7.49
CA LEU A 206 -10.96 9.46 8.52
C LEU A 206 -11.01 10.72 9.38
#